data_fbacff89e973840e414674b9d0a5a6cb
#
_entry.id   fbacff89e973840e414674b9d0a5a6cb
#
_cell.length_a   1.000
_cell.length_b   1.000
_cell.length_c   1.000
_cell.angle_alpha   90.00
_cell.angle_beta   90.00
_cell.angle_gamma   90.00
#
_symmetry.space_group_name_H-M   'P 1'
#
loop_
_entity.id
_entity.type
_entity.pdbx_description
1 polymer ?
#
loop_
_entity_poly.entity_id
_entity_poly.type
_entity_poly.pdbx_seq_one_letter_code
_entity_poly.pdbx_strand_id
1 'polypeptide(L)'
;GAGRANGWRSELRGMDFAVASGHFAADAACDAIEAGDVSATGLASYRSRIEQSFVMKDLECFRRWPATMEGWSNMFADYPEMVAEVMKAMFVVDGQPQSHLKDRLKPIIKKRGAFKLLGEVKGALKAL
;
A
#
# COMPACT_ATOMS: atom_id res chain seq x y z
N GLY A 1 -3.11 -11.17 -13.62
CA GLY A 1 -3.91 -10.84 -12.47
C GLY A 1 -3.60 -9.45 -11.95
N ALA A 2 -4.62 -8.62 -11.74
CA ALA A 2 -4.49 -7.23 -11.26
C ALA A 2 -4.30 -7.14 -9.72
N GLY A 3 -3.61 -8.09 -9.11
CA GLY A 3 -3.36 -8.07 -7.67
C GLY A 3 -2.13 -7.22 -7.35
N ARG A 4 -2.31 -5.91 -7.12
CA ARG A 4 -1.30 -5.08 -6.50
C ARG A 4 -1.79 -4.62 -5.12
N ALA A 5 -0.94 -4.82 -4.10
CA ALA A 5 -1.21 -4.32 -2.76
C ALA A 5 -1.21 -2.78 -2.77
N ASN A 6 -2.29 -2.18 -2.34
CA ASN A 6 -2.37 -0.74 -2.10
C ASN A 6 -1.82 -0.44 -0.70
N GLY A 7 -0.92 0.52 -0.61
CA GLY A 7 0.03 0.74 0.46
C GLY A 7 -0.48 0.96 1.88
N TRP A 8 -1.73 1.23 2.14
CA TRP A 8 -2.24 1.40 3.50
C TRP A 8 -3.35 0.42 3.88
N ARG A 9 -3.91 -0.23 2.89
CA ARG A 9 -4.83 -1.32 3.11
C ARG A 9 -4.07 -2.57 2.72
N SER A 10 -3.67 -3.35 3.68
CA SER A 10 -3.13 -4.71 3.48
C SER A 10 -4.18 -5.65 2.85
N GLU A 11 -5.24 -5.07 2.33
CA GLU A 11 -6.27 -5.73 1.57
C GLU A 11 -5.73 -5.96 0.16
N LEU A 12 -5.72 -7.19 -0.25
CA LEU A 12 -5.53 -7.58 -1.64
C LEU A 12 -6.73 -7.05 -2.44
N ARG A 13 -6.66 -5.79 -2.85
CA ARG A 13 -7.65 -5.15 -3.73
C ARG A 13 -7.49 -5.67 -5.17
N GLY A 14 -7.58 -6.99 -5.33
CA GLY A 14 -7.53 -7.62 -6.64
C GLY A 14 -8.93 -7.99 -7.12
N MET A 15 -9.81 -8.38 -6.20
CA MET A 15 -11.16 -8.80 -6.55
C MET A 15 -12.05 -7.63 -6.97
N ASP A 16 -12.04 -6.52 -6.24
CA ASP A 16 -12.81 -5.32 -6.61
C ASP A 16 -12.37 -4.73 -7.96
N PHE A 17 -11.07 -4.69 -8.22
CA PHE A 17 -10.55 -4.26 -9.52
C PHE A 17 -10.89 -5.24 -10.64
N ALA A 18 -10.83 -6.54 -10.38
CA ALA A 18 -11.20 -7.56 -11.35
C ALA A 18 -12.69 -7.50 -11.70
N VAL A 19 -13.56 -7.38 -10.70
CA VAL A 19 -15.01 -7.25 -10.92
C VAL A 19 -15.35 -5.97 -11.67
N ALA A 20 -14.80 -4.82 -11.25
CA ALA A 20 -15.06 -3.55 -11.92
C ALA A 20 -14.55 -3.55 -13.37
N SER A 21 -13.33 -4.06 -13.62
CA SER A 21 -12.79 -4.13 -14.98
C SER A 21 -13.60 -5.10 -15.87
N GLY A 22 -14.10 -6.21 -15.29
CA GLY A 22 -14.99 -7.14 -15.98
C GLY A 22 -16.32 -6.51 -16.35
N HIS A 23 -16.91 -5.70 -15.45
CA HIS A 23 -18.13 -4.97 -15.73
C HIS A 23 -17.94 -3.97 -16.88
N PHE A 24 -16.88 -3.16 -16.85
CA PHE A 24 -16.58 -2.24 -17.96
C PHE A 24 -16.30 -2.95 -19.28
N ALA A 25 -15.72 -4.16 -19.23
CA ALA A 25 -15.52 -4.97 -20.44
C ALA A 25 -16.83 -5.49 -21.01
N ALA A 26 -17.75 -5.95 -20.14
CA ALA A 26 -19.05 -6.40 -20.55
C ALA A 26 -19.88 -5.28 -21.20
N ASP A 27 -19.91 -4.10 -20.58
CA ASP A 27 -20.60 -2.92 -21.14
C ASP A 27 -20.06 -2.56 -22.53
N ALA A 28 -18.72 -2.51 -22.67
CA ALA A 28 -18.10 -2.20 -23.96
C ALA A 28 -18.38 -3.27 -25.03
N ALA A 29 -18.48 -4.54 -24.63
CA ALA A 29 -18.82 -5.62 -25.53
C ALA A 29 -20.29 -5.52 -25.99
N CYS A 30 -21.22 -5.20 -25.08
CA CYS A 30 -22.63 -4.97 -25.43
C CYS A 30 -22.76 -3.81 -26.41
N ASP A 31 -22.13 -2.66 -26.14
CA ASP A 31 -22.16 -1.50 -27.04
C ASP A 31 -21.61 -1.85 -28.45
N ALA A 32 -20.51 -2.61 -28.51
CA ALA A 32 -19.89 -3.02 -29.77
C ALA A 32 -20.78 -3.99 -30.57
N ILE A 33 -21.47 -4.90 -29.91
CA ILE A 33 -22.42 -5.83 -30.54
C ILE A 33 -23.64 -5.08 -31.05
N GLU A 34 -24.21 -4.17 -30.27
CA GLU A 34 -25.34 -3.32 -30.69
C GLU A 34 -25.00 -2.42 -31.88
N ALA A 35 -23.76 -1.89 -31.91
CA ALA A 35 -23.27 -1.10 -33.03
C ALA A 35 -22.87 -1.95 -34.25
N GLY A 36 -22.78 -3.27 -34.13
CA GLY A 36 -22.32 -4.17 -35.18
C GLY A 36 -20.82 -4.04 -35.48
N ASP A 37 -20.04 -3.40 -34.59
CA ASP A 37 -18.59 -3.18 -34.72
C ASP A 37 -17.85 -3.81 -33.54
N VAL A 38 -17.41 -5.05 -33.71
CA VAL A 38 -16.57 -5.80 -32.74
C VAL A 38 -15.06 -5.61 -32.97
N SER A 39 -14.68 -4.66 -33.78
CA SER A 39 -13.28 -4.30 -34.03
C SER A 39 -12.66 -3.58 -32.82
N ALA A 40 -11.35 -3.34 -32.87
CA ALA A 40 -10.65 -2.56 -31.86
C ALA A 40 -11.25 -1.15 -31.68
N THR A 41 -11.86 -0.59 -32.74
CA THR A 41 -12.53 0.73 -32.70
C THR A 41 -13.84 0.63 -31.91
N GLY A 42 -14.68 -0.36 -32.20
CA GLY A 42 -15.93 -0.57 -31.47
C GLY A 42 -15.72 -0.86 -29.97
N LEU A 43 -14.64 -1.58 -29.64
CA LEU A 43 -14.27 -1.89 -28.25
C LEU A 43 -13.48 -0.78 -27.52
N ALA A 44 -13.17 0.35 -28.19
CA ALA A 44 -12.36 1.43 -27.62
C ALA A 44 -12.99 2.10 -26.38
N SER A 45 -14.33 1.97 -26.23
CA SER A 45 -15.07 2.47 -25.07
C SER A 45 -14.62 1.84 -23.74
N TYR A 46 -14.15 0.59 -23.77
CA TYR A 46 -13.55 -0.07 -22.58
C TYR A 46 -12.38 0.71 -22.01
N ARG A 47 -11.46 1.16 -22.88
CA ARG A 47 -10.29 1.91 -22.44
C ARG A 47 -10.70 3.21 -21.74
N SER A 48 -11.60 3.96 -22.32
CA SER A 48 -12.11 5.21 -21.74
C SER A 48 -12.79 4.98 -20.39
N ARG A 49 -13.62 3.94 -20.28
CA ARG A 49 -14.31 3.59 -19.03
C ARG A 49 -13.33 3.24 -17.92
N ILE A 50 -12.31 2.41 -18.20
CA ILE A 50 -11.34 2.00 -17.17
C ILE A 50 -10.41 3.15 -16.77
N GLU A 51 -9.98 3.99 -17.72
CA GLU A 51 -9.13 5.17 -17.45
C GLU A 51 -9.83 6.20 -16.55
N GLN A 52 -11.14 6.39 -16.71
CA GLN A 52 -11.93 7.30 -15.89
C GLN A 52 -12.36 6.70 -14.54
N SER A 53 -12.23 5.40 -14.38
CA SER A 53 -12.68 4.68 -13.19
C SER A 53 -11.75 4.87 -11.99
N PHE A 54 -12.23 4.46 -10.81
CA PHE A 54 -11.43 4.37 -9.59
C PHE A 54 -10.27 3.38 -9.72
N VAL A 55 -10.40 2.35 -10.58
CA VAL A 55 -9.37 1.32 -10.79
C VAL A 55 -8.06 1.95 -11.27
N MET A 56 -8.11 2.77 -12.33
CA MET A 56 -6.90 3.43 -12.85
C MET A 56 -6.40 4.52 -11.92
N LYS A 57 -7.29 5.30 -11.33
CA LYS A 57 -6.93 6.35 -10.36
C LYS A 57 -6.18 5.79 -9.15
N ASP A 58 -6.67 4.69 -8.59
CA ASP A 58 -6.01 4.01 -7.47
C ASP A 58 -4.66 3.39 -7.90
N LEU A 59 -4.61 2.74 -9.07
CA LEU A 59 -3.36 2.18 -9.58
C LEU A 59 -2.29 3.25 -9.85
N GLU A 60 -2.68 4.41 -10.34
CA GLU A 60 -1.77 5.53 -10.56
C GLU A 60 -1.31 6.16 -9.23
N CYS A 61 -2.23 6.37 -8.30
CA CYS A 61 -1.95 6.91 -6.98
C CYS A 61 -0.89 6.09 -6.25
N PHE A 62 -1.03 4.77 -6.27
CA PHE A 62 -0.13 3.85 -5.57
C PHE A 62 0.95 3.21 -6.45
N ARG A 63 1.18 3.73 -7.64
CA ARG A 63 2.12 3.17 -8.62
C ARG A 63 3.54 2.97 -8.09
N ARG A 64 4.00 3.89 -7.21
CA ARG A 64 5.36 3.85 -6.65
C ARG A 64 5.48 2.99 -5.40
N TRP A 65 4.37 2.65 -4.78
CA TRP A 65 4.35 1.97 -3.49
C TRP A 65 5.02 0.59 -3.49
N PRO A 66 4.80 -0.30 -4.48
CA PRO A 66 5.47 -1.60 -4.49
C PRO A 66 6.99 -1.49 -4.45
N ALA A 67 7.57 -0.64 -5.30
CA ALA A 67 9.02 -0.43 -5.34
C ALA A 67 9.55 0.17 -4.02
N THR A 68 8.79 1.03 -3.37
CA THR A 68 9.13 1.58 -2.05
C THR A 68 9.13 0.49 -0.99
N MET A 69 8.13 -0.40 -0.97
CA MET A 69 8.06 -1.52 -0.04
C MET A 69 9.16 -2.55 -0.26
N GLU A 70 9.48 -2.88 -1.52
CA GLU A 70 10.58 -3.79 -1.86
C GLU A 70 11.95 -3.24 -1.41
N GLY A 71 12.11 -1.91 -1.44
CA GLY A 71 13.31 -1.24 -0.93
C GLY A 71 13.41 -1.20 0.61
N TRP A 72 12.34 -1.52 1.34
CA TRP A 72 12.30 -1.50 2.80
C TRP A 72 12.70 -2.85 3.42
N SER A 73 13.98 -3.17 3.39
CA SER A 73 14.51 -4.43 3.96
C SER A 73 14.18 -4.62 5.44
N ASN A 74 14.00 -3.51 6.18
CA ASN A 74 13.76 -3.53 7.62
C ASN A 74 12.28 -3.65 8.01
N MET A 75 11.36 -3.55 7.04
CA MET A 75 9.91 -3.51 7.31
C MET A 75 9.40 -4.78 8.00
N PHE A 76 9.92 -5.93 7.60
CA PHE A 76 9.47 -7.24 8.10
C PHE A 76 10.42 -7.87 9.12
N ALA A 77 11.55 -7.24 9.41
CA ALA A 77 12.53 -7.72 10.38
C ALA A 77 12.71 -6.72 11.54
N ASP A 78 13.39 -5.62 11.29
CA ASP A 78 13.79 -4.68 12.34
C ASP A 78 12.63 -3.91 12.96
N TYR A 79 11.61 -3.51 12.17
CA TYR A 79 10.51 -2.72 12.69
C TYR A 79 9.57 -3.50 13.61
N PRO A 80 9.15 -4.75 13.30
CA PRO A 80 8.39 -5.55 14.24
C PRO A 80 9.10 -5.76 15.58
N GLU A 81 10.43 -6.02 15.55
CA GLU A 81 11.22 -6.12 16.78
C GLU A 81 11.27 -4.81 17.55
N MET A 82 11.47 -3.67 16.86
CA MET A 82 11.45 -2.36 17.50
C MET A 82 10.11 -2.07 18.18
N VAL A 83 9.01 -2.38 17.51
CA VAL A 83 7.67 -2.23 18.08
C VAL A 83 7.53 -3.10 19.32
N ALA A 84 7.98 -4.36 19.27
CA ALA A 84 7.94 -5.25 20.42
C ALA A 84 8.80 -4.73 21.59
N GLU A 85 10.00 -4.19 21.33
CA GLU A 85 10.86 -3.57 22.35
C GLU A 85 10.19 -2.33 22.97
N VAL A 86 9.54 -1.49 22.16
CA VAL A 86 8.77 -0.33 22.63
C VAL A 86 7.60 -0.77 23.51
N MET A 87 6.81 -1.75 23.06
CA MET A 87 5.69 -2.29 23.83
C MET A 87 6.15 -2.88 25.18
N LYS A 88 7.25 -3.64 25.19
CA LYS A 88 7.86 -4.13 26.42
C LYS A 88 8.28 -2.98 27.34
N ALA A 89 8.92 -1.95 26.78
CA ALA A 89 9.31 -0.77 27.55
C ALA A 89 8.12 -0.01 28.13
N MET A 90 6.93 -0.07 27.52
CA MET A 90 5.73 0.62 28.00
C MET A 90 4.93 -0.18 29.02
N PHE A 91 4.80 -1.48 28.82
CA PHE A 91 3.78 -2.29 29.50
C PHE A 91 4.32 -3.34 30.47
N VAL A 92 5.61 -3.68 30.44
CA VAL A 92 6.18 -4.66 31.37
C VAL A 92 6.33 -4.01 32.75
N VAL A 93 5.72 -4.65 33.75
CA VAL A 93 5.83 -4.31 35.16
C VAL A 93 6.68 -5.39 35.84
N ASP A 94 7.89 -5.01 36.26
CA ASP A 94 8.91 -5.92 36.83
C ASP A 94 9.12 -5.72 38.35
N GLY A 95 8.26 -4.91 38.98
CA GLY A 95 8.36 -4.61 40.40
C GLY A 95 9.46 -3.59 40.75
N GLN A 96 10.17 -3.03 39.76
CA GLN A 96 11.18 -2.01 39.96
C GLN A 96 10.60 -0.60 39.75
N PRO A 97 11.20 0.44 40.38
CA PRO A 97 10.81 1.83 40.12
C PRO A 97 10.95 2.17 38.63
N GLN A 98 9.89 2.69 38.05
CA GLN A 98 9.87 3.02 36.61
C GLN A 98 10.56 4.36 36.36
N SER A 99 11.52 4.37 35.43
CA SER A 99 12.08 5.61 34.90
C SER A 99 11.13 6.28 33.89
N HIS A 100 11.39 7.54 33.54
CA HIS A 100 10.57 8.21 32.55
C HIS A 100 10.56 7.46 31.21
N LEU A 101 9.42 7.36 30.57
CA LEU A 101 9.22 6.64 29.31
C LEU A 101 10.23 7.10 28.21
N LYS A 102 10.50 8.40 28.14
CA LYS A 102 11.50 8.96 27.21
C LYS A 102 12.90 8.34 27.37
N ASP A 103 13.30 8.05 28.62
CA ASP A 103 14.63 7.52 28.91
C ASP A 103 14.70 6.01 28.57
N ARG A 104 13.55 5.31 28.67
CA ARG A 104 13.41 3.91 28.28
C ARG A 104 13.34 3.72 26.75
N LEU A 105 12.73 4.65 26.02
CA LEU A 105 12.60 4.61 24.57
C LEU A 105 13.85 5.09 23.83
N LYS A 106 14.59 6.03 24.40
CA LYS A 106 15.78 6.63 23.80
C LYS A 106 16.84 5.62 23.34
N PRO A 107 17.23 4.58 24.12
CA PRO A 107 18.19 3.57 23.66
C PRO A 107 17.64 2.71 22.52
N ILE A 108 16.33 2.41 22.50
CA ILE A 108 15.69 1.62 21.45
C ILE A 108 15.78 2.35 20.12
N ILE A 109 15.43 3.64 20.11
CA ILE A 109 15.47 4.49 18.93
C ILE A 109 16.91 4.72 18.46
N LYS A 110 17.84 4.95 19.43
CA LYS A 110 19.26 5.19 19.12
C LYS A 110 19.93 3.97 18.49
N LYS A 111 19.63 2.76 18.98
CA LYS A 111 20.18 1.49 18.48
C LYS A 111 19.89 1.30 16.99
N ARG A 112 18.76 1.78 16.51
CA ARG A 112 18.30 1.59 15.13
C ARG A 112 18.56 2.77 14.20
N GLY A 113 19.18 3.85 14.70
CA GLY A 113 19.54 5.03 13.93
C GLY A 113 18.33 5.92 13.61
N ALA A 114 18.07 6.91 14.45
CA ALA A 114 16.96 7.84 14.31
C ALA A 114 16.91 8.54 12.94
N PHE A 115 18.07 8.84 12.35
CA PHE A 115 18.16 9.48 11.03
C PHE A 115 17.75 8.52 9.90
N LYS A 116 18.08 7.22 10.01
CA LYS A 116 17.67 6.21 9.04
C LYS A 116 16.14 6.06 9.04
N LEU A 117 15.56 5.95 10.24
CA LEU A 117 14.12 5.85 10.43
C LEU A 117 13.38 7.06 9.84
N LEU A 118 13.85 8.27 10.11
CA LEU A 118 13.28 9.51 9.56
C LEU A 118 13.40 9.56 8.03
N GLY A 119 14.51 9.10 7.46
CA GLY A 119 14.72 9.03 6.01
C GLY A 119 13.74 8.06 5.34
N GLU A 120 13.53 6.89 5.93
CA GLU A 120 12.63 5.87 5.42
C GLU A 120 11.14 6.31 5.51
N VAL A 121 10.74 6.91 6.65
CA VAL A 121 9.40 7.51 6.81
C VAL A 121 9.16 8.63 5.79
N LYS A 122 10.14 9.51 5.57
CA LYS A 122 10.05 10.57 4.57
C LYS A 122 9.97 10.01 3.14
N GLY A 123 10.68 8.92 2.86
CA GLY A 123 10.60 8.21 1.57
C GLY A 123 9.21 7.62 1.33
N ALA A 124 8.63 7.02 2.36
CA ALA A 124 7.27 6.47 2.32
C ALA A 124 6.21 7.54 2.07
N LEU A 125 6.29 8.65 2.81
CA LEU A 125 5.36 9.77 2.65
C LEU A 125 5.42 10.41 1.25
N LYS A 126 6.55 10.29 0.54
CA LYS A 126 6.66 10.75 -0.86
C LYS A 126 6.11 9.76 -1.87
N ALA A 127 5.96 8.51 -1.51
CA ALA A 127 5.44 7.45 -2.38
C ALA A 127 3.92 7.30 -2.29
N LEU A 128 3.33 7.93 -1.27
CA LEU A 128 1.89 8.10 -1.06
C LEU A 128 1.38 9.36 -1.75
#